data_69c5d8c3bc8c9d5c08f500ec1ad3cb8a
#
_entry.id   69c5d8c3bc8c9d5c08f500ec1ad3cb8a
#
_cell.length_a   1.000
_cell.length_b   1.000
_cell.length_c   1.000
_cell.angle_alpha   90.00
_cell.angle_beta   90.00
_cell.angle_gamma   90.00
#
_symmetry.space_group_name_H-M   'P 1'
#
loop_
_entity.id
_entity.type
_entity.pdbx_description
1 polymer ?
#
loop_
_entity_poly.entity_id
_entity_poly.type
_entity_poly.pdbx_seq_one_letter_code
_entity_poly.pdbx_strand_id
1 'polypeptide(L)'
;MPLPPFPPTAVPIPEGARATRVPSKYVPQLPTSERDRRWDRARKAMLMAGMDAFILLGNDIYWGMGMANMRYMFQVDAHLGGNGLFPLAGEPVVWTGVPHMNRPTNPYLSLNTWITDFRTMGGMAVIADEVRSRGLDKSKLGLIGFSSTIQTTPTLLHQDVLTLQKLLPQAELVDASHILQDMRMVKSEAEIEILRGAGKIARKVVDAMIESARPGVPEAAVYAEMIRTMIANGGEPNIFNLFTSGPVEHPKNELWHMLHGCEQPITPTMRPLETGDLIVTEWHTKYGGYRCHTEFSVYLGKKAPKELLNIWNVSVECLEASKGALVAGKTIREALEIIRKPAAKAGLDWVELGFHAMGTASPEFPTVVYAEGYGSNTLNGHRIMDMVLEEGMCFGNNIDLHDSRWKPDVGTMLSDFMVVRPNKAECLIGTPTEFVQKG
;
A
#
# COMPACT_ATOMS: atom_id res chain seq x y z
N MET A 1 25.98 26.58 -27.04
CA MET A 1 26.79 25.35 -27.03
C MET A 1 25.87 24.19 -26.83
N PRO A 2 25.88 23.16 -27.67
CA PRO A 2 25.18 21.92 -27.36
C PRO A 2 25.77 21.32 -26.08
N LEU A 3 24.92 20.85 -25.18
CA LEU A 3 25.35 20.15 -23.99
C LEU A 3 26.22 18.92 -24.41
N PRO A 4 27.30 18.61 -23.72
CA PRO A 4 28.10 17.44 -24.04
C PRO A 4 27.20 16.20 -23.93
N PRO A 5 27.40 15.17 -24.75
CA PRO A 5 26.64 13.94 -24.66
C PRO A 5 26.77 13.39 -23.23
N PHE A 6 25.64 12.99 -22.63
CA PHE A 6 25.65 12.30 -21.35
C PHE A 6 26.66 11.13 -21.41
N PRO A 7 27.45 10.90 -20.37
CA PRO A 7 28.31 9.72 -20.32
C PRO A 7 27.48 8.46 -20.53
N PRO A 8 28.07 7.41 -21.12
CA PRO A 8 27.34 6.17 -21.38
C PRO A 8 26.61 5.70 -20.11
N THR A 9 25.32 5.47 -20.25
CA THR A 9 24.37 5.21 -19.17
C THR A 9 24.58 3.88 -18.43
N ALA A 10 25.53 3.06 -18.86
CA ALA A 10 25.91 1.83 -18.20
C ALA A 10 27.37 1.91 -17.76
N VAL A 11 27.60 2.14 -16.48
CA VAL A 11 28.86 1.74 -15.86
C VAL A 11 28.76 0.23 -15.64
N PRO A 12 29.53 -0.61 -16.34
CA PRO A 12 29.50 -2.04 -16.11
C PRO A 12 29.82 -2.31 -14.64
N ILE A 13 28.94 -3.00 -13.94
CA ILE A 13 29.23 -3.47 -12.59
C ILE A 13 30.34 -4.51 -12.74
N PRO A 14 31.52 -4.32 -12.12
CA PRO A 14 32.59 -5.32 -12.19
C PRO A 14 32.06 -6.70 -11.82
N GLU A 15 32.46 -7.71 -12.55
CA GLU A 15 31.99 -9.09 -12.38
C GLU A 15 32.13 -9.59 -10.93
N GLY A 16 33.19 -9.22 -10.24
CA GLY A 16 33.40 -9.52 -8.82
C GLY A 16 32.41 -8.83 -7.86
N ALA A 17 31.85 -7.68 -8.22
CA ALA A 17 30.85 -6.99 -7.40
C ALA A 17 29.47 -7.67 -7.49
N ARG A 18 29.18 -8.43 -8.54
CA ARG A 18 27.96 -9.24 -8.65
C ARG A 18 27.99 -10.47 -7.75
N ALA A 19 29.16 -11.04 -7.51
CA ALA A 19 29.35 -12.24 -6.72
C ALA A 19 29.13 -12.04 -5.19
N THR A 20 29.10 -10.80 -4.72
CA THR A 20 28.99 -10.48 -3.28
C THR A 20 27.59 -10.13 -2.82
N ARG A 21 26.57 -10.31 -3.66
CA ARG A 21 25.18 -10.03 -3.30
C ARG A 21 24.66 -11.11 -2.37
N VAL A 22 24.61 -10.79 -1.09
CA VAL A 22 24.11 -11.68 -0.05
C VAL A 22 22.90 -11.03 0.61
N PRO A 23 21.79 -11.76 0.83
CA PRO A 23 20.65 -11.24 1.58
C PRO A 23 21.11 -10.73 2.94
N SER A 24 20.69 -9.52 3.30
CA SER A 24 20.97 -8.99 4.63
C SER A 24 20.00 -9.58 5.65
N LYS A 25 20.51 -10.06 6.78
CA LYS A 25 19.66 -10.48 7.91
C LYS A 25 18.92 -9.33 8.60
N TYR A 26 19.29 -8.09 8.29
CA TYR A 26 18.71 -6.88 8.89
C TYR A 26 17.67 -6.21 8.02
N VAL A 27 17.56 -6.60 6.75
CA VAL A 27 16.61 -6.05 5.79
C VAL A 27 15.70 -7.18 5.34
N PRO A 28 14.39 -7.08 5.56
CA PRO A 28 13.45 -8.09 5.09
C PRO A 28 13.50 -8.18 3.57
N GLN A 29 13.68 -9.38 3.07
CA GLN A 29 13.76 -9.68 1.64
C GLN A 29 13.01 -10.97 1.35
N LEU A 30 12.37 -11.00 0.19
CA LEU A 30 11.75 -12.22 -0.32
C LEU A 30 12.83 -13.13 -0.93
N PRO A 31 12.71 -14.46 -0.77
CA PRO A 31 13.64 -15.42 -1.32
C PRO A 31 13.57 -15.48 -2.86
N THR A 32 14.61 -16.02 -3.49
CA THR A 32 14.64 -16.21 -4.95
C THR A 32 13.55 -17.17 -5.46
N SER A 33 13.11 -18.12 -4.64
CA SER A 33 11.96 -18.97 -4.97
C SER A 33 10.66 -18.18 -5.19
N GLU A 34 10.48 -17.09 -4.43
CA GLU A 34 9.34 -16.20 -4.63
C GLU A 34 9.47 -15.38 -5.94
N ARG A 35 10.70 -14.94 -6.28
CA ARG A 35 11.00 -14.36 -7.59
C ARG A 35 10.57 -15.31 -8.72
N ASP A 36 11.05 -16.54 -8.64
CA ASP A 36 10.82 -17.55 -9.69
C ASP A 36 9.33 -17.82 -9.84
N ARG A 37 8.60 -17.94 -8.73
CA ARG A 37 7.13 -18.07 -8.73
C ARG A 37 6.43 -16.91 -9.46
N ARG A 38 6.83 -15.66 -9.17
CA ARG A 38 6.24 -14.47 -9.79
C ARG A 38 6.58 -14.35 -11.26
N TRP A 39 7.83 -14.58 -11.60
CA TRP A 39 8.29 -14.48 -12.99
C TRP A 39 7.64 -15.56 -13.86
N ASP A 40 7.49 -16.78 -13.37
CA ASP A 40 6.77 -17.84 -14.07
C ASP A 40 5.29 -17.49 -14.30
N ARG A 41 4.61 -16.93 -13.28
CA ARG A 41 3.23 -16.47 -13.43
C ARG A 41 3.13 -15.35 -14.44
N ALA A 42 4.01 -14.37 -14.39
CA ALA A 42 4.04 -13.25 -15.32
C ALA A 42 4.27 -13.75 -16.77
N ARG A 43 5.24 -14.63 -16.99
CA ARG A 43 5.51 -15.22 -18.31
C ARG A 43 4.34 -16.05 -18.84
N LYS A 44 3.66 -16.81 -18.00
CA LYS A 44 2.44 -17.53 -18.39
C LYS A 44 1.32 -16.57 -18.82
N ALA A 45 1.11 -15.49 -18.06
CA ALA A 45 0.13 -14.48 -18.42
C ALA A 45 0.49 -13.75 -19.73
N MET A 46 1.78 -13.44 -19.94
CA MET A 46 2.28 -12.88 -21.20
C MET A 46 1.99 -13.80 -22.39
N LEU A 47 2.31 -15.08 -22.25
CA LEU A 47 2.02 -16.08 -23.29
C LEU A 47 0.53 -16.14 -23.63
N MET A 48 -0.34 -16.15 -22.64
CA MET A 48 -1.80 -16.16 -22.84
C MET A 48 -2.31 -14.90 -23.52
N ALA A 49 -1.67 -13.75 -23.27
CA ALA A 49 -2.02 -12.46 -23.87
C ALA A 49 -1.28 -12.17 -25.20
N GLY A 50 -0.41 -13.07 -25.64
CA GLY A 50 0.41 -12.91 -26.84
C GLY A 50 1.40 -11.74 -26.73
N MET A 51 1.97 -11.52 -25.55
CA MET A 51 2.93 -10.44 -25.29
C MET A 51 4.36 -11.00 -25.18
N ASP A 52 5.35 -10.24 -25.68
CA ASP A 52 6.75 -10.65 -25.69
C ASP A 52 7.57 -9.99 -24.57
N ALA A 53 7.10 -8.87 -24.03
CA ALA A 53 7.69 -8.20 -22.86
C ALA A 53 6.70 -7.34 -22.11
N PHE A 54 6.97 -7.11 -20.81
CA PHE A 54 6.40 -6.02 -20.05
C PHE A 54 7.40 -4.87 -19.94
N ILE A 55 6.91 -3.66 -20.11
CA ILE A 55 7.61 -2.41 -19.75
C ILE A 55 6.94 -1.88 -18.49
N LEU A 56 7.67 -1.90 -17.37
CA LEU A 56 7.20 -1.39 -16.09
C LEU A 56 7.77 0.02 -15.91
N LEU A 57 6.90 0.98 -15.71
CA LEU A 57 7.27 2.35 -15.40
C LEU A 57 6.79 2.68 -13.99
N GLY A 58 7.72 2.90 -13.09
CA GLY A 58 7.45 3.20 -11.69
C GLY A 58 7.91 4.61 -11.33
N ASN A 59 7.08 5.30 -10.57
CA ASN A 59 7.40 6.59 -9.96
C ASN A 59 6.86 6.62 -8.53
N ASP A 60 7.38 7.50 -7.71
CA ASP A 60 6.91 7.68 -6.34
C ASP A 60 5.86 8.80 -6.24
N ILE A 61 4.96 8.83 -7.21
CA ILE A 61 3.81 9.72 -7.21
C ILE A 61 2.68 9.04 -6.46
N TYR A 62 1.96 9.78 -5.66
CA TYR A 62 0.73 9.37 -5.00
C TYR A 62 0.89 8.16 -4.04
N TRP A 63 1.10 8.46 -2.77
CA TRP A 63 1.16 7.48 -1.65
C TRP A 63 2.16 6.33 -1.83
N GLY A 64 3.18 6.49 -2.68
CA GLY A 64 4.15 5.44 -3.00
C GLY A 64 3.57 4.26 -3.78
N MET A 65 2.37 4.38 -4.34
CA MET A 65 1.73 3.31 -5.11
C MET A 65 2.40 3.08 -6.47
N GLY A 66 2.99 4.13 -7.04
CA GLY A 66 3.64 4.06 -8.34
C GLY A 66 4.81 3.11 -8.43
N MET A 67 5.40 2.71 -7.30
CA MET A 67 6.48 1.72 -7.26
C MET A 67 6.00 0.29 -6.97
N ALA A 68 4.70 0.06 -6.72
CA ALA A 68 4.18 -1.23 -6.29
C ALA A 68 4.53 -2.38 -7.25
N ASN A 69 4.40 -2.15 -8.57
CA ASN A 69 4.73 -3.14 -9.58
C ASN A 69 6.24 -3.42 -9.67
N MET A 70 7.07 -2.37 -9.55
CA MET A 70 8.53 -2.50 -9.50
C MET A 70 8.96 -3.28 -8.26
N ARG A 71 8.34 -2.98 -7.11
CA ARG A 71 8.57 -3.71 -5.86
C ARG A 71 8.17 -5.17 -5.98
N TYR A 72 6.99 -5.44 -6.54
CA TYR A 72 6.49 -6.80 -6.73
C TYR A 72 7.38 -7.63 -7.65
N MET A 73 7.76 -7.10 -8.81
CA MET A 73 8.50 -7.84 -9.83
C MET A 73 10.00 -7.91 -9.58
N PHE A 74 10.58 -6.88 -8.93
CA PHE A 74 12.04 -6.72 -8.89
C PHE A 74 12.60 -6.43 -7.49
N GLN A 75 11.76 -6.33 -6.47
CA GLN A 75 12.12 -5.84 -5.13
C GLN A 75 12.83 -4.47 -5.18
N VAL A 76 12.40 -3.59 -6.07
CA VAL A 76 12.91 -2.23 -6.22
C VAL A 76 11.87 -1.24 -5.74
N ASP A 77 12.25 -0.42 -4.77
CA ASP A 77 11.45 0.66 -4.22
C ASP A 77 12.35 1.90 -4.09
N ALA A 78 12.34 2.76 -5.09
CA ALA A 78 13.25 3.89 -5.19
C ALA A 78 12.46 5.20 -5.26
N HIS A 79 12.81 6.15 -4.38
CA HIS A 79 12.16 7.46 -4.31
C HIS A 79 12.34 8.32 -5.58
N LEU A 80 13.29 7.99 -6.44
CA LEU A 80 13.47 8.63 -7.75
C LEU A 80 12.75 7.87 -8.88
N GLY A 81 11.93 6.89 -8.54
CA GLY A 81 11.30 6.02 -9.52
C GLY A 81 12.24 4.92 -10.05
N GLY A 82 11.75 4.14 -10.97
CA GLY A 82 12.49 3.08 -11.62
C GLY A 82 11.69 2.48 -12.76
N ASN A 83 12.41 2.00 -13.77
CA ASN A 83 11.80 1.37 -14.94
C ASN A 83 12.35 -0.05 -15.08
N GLY A 84 11.56 -0.94 -15.67
CA GLY A 84 11.98 -2.30 -15.93
C GLY A 84 11.51 -2.78 -17.28
N LEU A 85 12.34 -3.57 -17.95
CA LEU A 85 11.95 -4.40 -19.08
C LEU A 85 11.99 -5.85 -18.61
N PHE A 86 10.83 -6.52 -18.62
CA PHE A 86 10.69 -7.92 -18.27
C PHE A 86 10.30 -8.71 -19.51
N PRO A 87 11.26 -9.41 -20.16
CA PRO A 87 10.99 -10.14 -21.38
C PRO A 87 10.35 -11.51 -21.09
N LEU A 88 9.63 -12.04 -22.07
CA LEU A 88 9.08 -13.39 -22.04
C LEU A 88 10.19 -14.43 -21.89
N ALA A 89 11.34 -14.19 -22.53
CA ALA A 89 12.53 -15.04 -22.43
C ALA A 89 13.76 -14.21 -22.07
N GLY A 90 14.62 -14.76 -21.21
CA GLY A 90 15.85 -14.09 -20.74
C GLY A 90 15.67 -13.27 -19.46
N GLU A 91 16.72 -12.55 -19.10
CA GLU A 91 16.80 -11.80 -17.86
C GLU A 91 16.21 -10.38 -18.02
N PRO A 92 15.52 -9.87 -16.98
CA PRO A 92 15.04 -8.51 -16.99
C PRO A 92 16.20 -7.50 -16.83
N VAL A 93 15.92 -6.26 -17.28
CA VAL A 93 16.77 -5.10 -17.04
C VAL A 93 15.99 -4.11 -16.20
N VAL A 94 16.64 -3.53 -15.19
CA VAL A 94 16.06 -2.51 -14.32
C VAL A 94 16.91 -1.26 -14.34
N TRP A 95 16.27 -0.13 -14.65
CA TRP A 95 16.87 1.20 -14.58
C TRP A 95 16.38 1.89 -13.33
N THR A 96 17.29 2.31 -12.48
CA THR A 96 16.97 3.02 -11.23
C THR A 96 18.11 3.92 -10.78
N GLY A 97 17.76 4.97 -10.04
CA GLY A 97 18.74 5.90 -9.48
C GLY A 97 19.42 6.79 -10.52
N VAL A 98 20.50 7.41 -10.13
CA VAL A 98 21.34 8.31 -10.92
C VAL A 98 22.75 7.74 -11.07
N PRO A 99 23.57 8.18 -12.03
CA PRO A 99 24.87 7.54 -12.34
C PRO A 99 25.77 7.29 -11.14
N HIS A 100 25.83 8.23 -10.20
CA HIS A 100 26.68 8.09 -9.01
C HIS A 100 26.14 7.08 -7.97
N MET A 101 24.87 6.67 -8.07
CA MET A 101 24.27 5.68 -7.18
C MET A 101 24.46 4.24 -7.67
N ASN A 102 24.86 4.04 -8.92
CA ASN A 102 25.10 2.72 -9.50
C ASN A 102 26.53 2.23 -9.26
N ARG A 103 27.13 2.60 -8.14
CA ARG A 103 28.45 2.10 -7.74
C ARG A 103 28.31 0.71 -7.10
N PRO A 104 29.37 -0.13 -7.14
CA PRO A 104 29.37 -1.44 -6.49
C PRO A 104 29.00 -1.44 -5.01
N THR A 105 29.24 -0.31 -4.33
CA THR A 105 28.90 -0.07 -2.92
C THR A 105 27.46 0.41 -2.69
N ASN A 106 26.66 0.59 -3.75
CA ASN A 106 25.27 0.99 -3.60
C ASN A 106 24.48 -0.15 -2.93
N PRO A 107 23.83 0.08 -1.79
CA PRO A 107 23.05 -0.93 -1.07
C PRO A 107 21.96 -1.60 -1.94
N TYR A 108 21.33 -0.86 -2.85
CA TYR A 108 20.36 -1.42 -3.79
C TYR A 108 20.94 -2.55 -4.61
N LEU A 109 22.14 -2.34 -5.15
CA LEU A 109 22.82 -3.34 -5.97
C LEU A 109 23.34 -4.50 -5.14
N SER A 110 23.81 -4.22 -3.92
CA SER A 110 24.41 -5.24 -3.05
C SER A 110 23.40 -6.10 -2.34
N LEU A 111 22.20 -5.57 -2.04
CA LEU A 111 21.16 -6.27 -1.30
C LEU A 111 20.14 -6.95 -2.21
N ASN A 112 19.89 -6.43 -3.41
CA ASN A 112 18.93 -7.04 -4.32
C ASN A 112 19.50 -8.32 -4.95
N THR A 113 18.94 -9.46 -4.59
CA THR A 113 19.36 -10.78 -5.08
C THR A 113 18.58 -11.25 -6.32
N TRP A 114 17.55 -10.51 -6.74
CA TRP A 114 16.68 -10.91 -7.85
C TRP A 114 17.19 -10.45 -9.20
N ILE A 115 17.76 -9.24 -9.28
CA ILE A 115 18.14 -8.60 -10.53
C ILE A 115 19.67 -8.62 -10.70
N THR A 116 20.11 -9.04 -11.86
CA THR A 116 21.53 -9.08 -12.22
C THR A 116 21.95 -7.88 -13.08
N ASP A 117 21.01 -7.31 -13.86
CA ASP A 117 21.27 -6.18 -14.75
C ASP A 117 20.55 -4.92 -14.24
N PHE A 118 21.27 -4.15 -13.42
CA PHE A 118 20.87 -2.81 -13.00
C PHE A 118 21.62 -1.77 -13.83
N ARG A 119 20.86 -0.80 -14.34
CA ARG A 119 21.40 0.32 -15.11
C ARG A 119 20.94 1.64 -14.51
N THR A 120 21.67 2.71 -14.86
CA THR A 120 21.28 4.07 -14.50
C THR A 120 19.97 4.44 -15.19
N MET A 121 19.09 5.13 -14.46
CA MET A 121 17.86 5.64 -15.00
C MET A 121 18.14 6.60 -16.17
N GLY A 122 17.45 6.40 -17.26
CA GLY A 122 17.45 7.23 -18.45
C GLY A 122 16.01 7.45 -18.92
N GLY A 123 15.81 8.34 -19.89
CA GLY A 123 14.49 8.54 -20.50
C GLY A 123 14.02 7.33 -21.32
N MET A 124 12.86 7.45 -21.95
CA MET A 124 12.27 6.37 -22.75
C MET A 124 13.16 5.88 -23.89
N ALA A 125 14.16 6.68 -24.31
CA ALA A 125 15.12 6.29 -25.34
C ALA A 125 15.95 5.06 -24.94
N VAL A 126 16.41 4.98 -23.70
CA VAL A 126 17.23 3.83 -23.25
C VAL A 126 16.40 2.53 -23.18
N ILE A 127 15.09 2.66 -22.87
CA ILE A 127 14.16 1.52 -22.89
C ILE A 127 13.94 1.07 -24.33
N ALA A 128 13.69 2.01 -25.25
CA ALA A 128 13.49 1.71 -26.66
C ALA A 128 14.72 1.09 -27.31
N ASP A 129 15.92 1.54 -26.93
CA ASP A 129 17.19 0.96 -27.40
C ASP A 129 17.36 -0.47 -26.92
N GLU A 130 17.01 -0.76 -25.66
CA GLU A 130 17.04 -2.12 -25.14
C GLU A 130 16.02 -3.03 -25.84
N VAL A 131 14.79 -2.53 -26.05
CA VAL A 131 13.76 -3.25 -26.82
C VAL A 131 14.28 -3.63 -28.21
N ARG A 132 14.90 -2.68 -28.93
CA ARG A 132 15.49 -2.95 -30.25
C ARG A 132 16.66 -3.93 -30.18
N SER A 133 17.53 -3.79 -29.21
CA SER A 133 18.71 -4.66 -29.06
C SER A 133 18.30 -6.13 -28.82
N ARG A 134 17.11 -6.35 -28.29
CA ARG A 134 16.51 -7.68 -28.08
C ARG A 134 15.65 -8.15 -29.27
N GLY A 135 15.51 -7.35 -30.30
CA GLY A 135 14.66 -7.68 -31.46
C GLY A 135 13.15 -7.62 -31.17
N LEU A 136 12.75 -6.85 -30.15
CA LEU A 136 11.36 -6.73 -29.70
C LEU A 136 10.65 -5.49 -30.26
N ASP A 137 11.26 -4.76 -31.18
CA ASP A 137 10.76 -3.50 -31.74
C ASP A 137 9.53 -3.66 -32.65
N LYS A 138 9.15 -4.91 -32.96
CA LYS A 138 7.94 -5.27 -33.73
C LYS A 138 6.98 -6.14 -32.92
N SER A 139 7.24 -6.29 -31.65
CA SER A 139 6.52 -7.17 -30.75
C SER A 139 5.32 -6.48 -30.11
N LYS A 140 4.46 -7.29 -29.50
CA LYS A 140 3.41 -6.79 -28.60
C LYS A 140 3.98 -6.64 -27.19
N LEU A 141 4.00 -5.40 -26.70
CA LEU A 141 4.60 -5.00 -25.44
C LEU A 141 3.52 -4.53 -24.45
N GLY A 142 3.44 -5.17 -23.30
CA GLY A 142 2.53 -4.79 -22.24
C GLY A 142 3.10 -3.63 -21.41
N LEU A 143 2.39 -2.52 -21.32
CA LEU A 143 2.73 -1.40 -20.44
C LEU A 143 2.09 -1.62 -19.07
N ILE A 144 2.89 -1.59 -18.03
CA ILE A 144 2.45 -1.74 -16.65
C ILE A 144 2.47 -0.36 -15.96
N GLY A 145 1.35 0.01 -15.36
CA GLY A 145 1.13 1.33 -14.76
C GLY A 145 0.30 2.27 -15.65
N PHE A 146 -0.21 1.77 -16.78
CA PHE A 146 -1.03 2.53 -17.70
C PHE A 146 -2.41 2.85 -17.12
N SER A 147 -2.98 1.93 -16.36
CA SER A 147 -4.20 2.13 -15.60
C SER A 147 -3.97 1.81 -14.14
N SER A 148 -4.70 2.48 -13.28
CA SER A 148 -4.82 2.13 -11.87
C SER A 148 -6.24 1.68 -11.61
N THR A 149 -6.35 0.65 -10.81
CA THR A 149 -7.63 0.02 -10.50
C THR A 149 -8.22 0.47 -9.19
N ILE A 150 -7.54 1.36 -8.49
CA ILE A 150 -7.97 1.73 -7.15
C ILE A 150 -8.60 3.12 -7.14
N GLN A 151 -7.95 4.09 -7.70
CA GLN A 151 -8.47 5.46 -7.70
C GLN A 151 -8.30 6.15 -9.05
N THR A 152 -8.31 5.38 -10.12
CA THR A 152 -8.20 5.90 -11.50
C THR A 152 -6.93 6.73 -11.75
N THR A 153 -5.93 6.64 -10.89
CA THR A 153 -4.69 7.39 -11.02
C THR A 153 -3.63 6.54 -11.72
N PRO A 154 -3.39 6.75 -13.01
CA PRO A 154 -2.33 6.05 -13.71
C PRO A 154 -0.97 6.47 -13.16
N THR A 155 -0.03 5.54 -13.14
CA THR A 155 1.36 5.82 -12.73
C THR A 155 2.25 6.13 -13.92
N LEU A 156 1.76 5.92 -15.11
CA LEU A 156 2.41 6.21 -16.38
C LEU A 156 2.14 7.65 -16.80
N LEU A 157 3.19 8.39 -17.12
CA LEU A 157 3.02 9.72 -17.70
C LEU A 157 2.62 9.59 -19.18
N HIS A 158 1.62 10.33 -19.58
CA HIS A 158 1.16 10.36 -21.00
C HIS A 158 2.32 10.65 -21.97
N GLN A 159 3.23 11.56 -21.59
CA GLN A 159 4.39 11.91 -22.39
C GLN A 159 5.34 10.72 -22.60
N ASP A 160 5.47 9.83 -21.63
CA ASP A 160 6.33 8.64 -21.75
C ASP A 160 5.73 7.65 -22.76
N VAL A 161 4.41 7.48 -22.75
CA VAL A 161 3.70 6.63 -23.71
C VAL A 161 3.87 7.17 -25.13
N LEU A 162 3.64 8.46 -25.34
CA LEU A 162 3.83 9.11 -26.64
C LEU A 162 5.27 8.98 -27.14
N THR A 163 6.23 9.10 -26.22
CA THR A 163 7.65 8.98 -26.56
C THR A 163 7.99 7.52 -26.96
N LEU A 164 7.50 6.52 -26.22
CA LEU A 164 7.68 5.12 -26.58
C LEU A 164 7.03 4.80 -27.95
N GLN A 165 5.82 5.26 -28.20
CA GLN A 165 5.15 5.07 -29.49
C GLN A 165 5.95 5.66 -30.66
N LYS A 166 6.52 6.85 -30.46
CA LYS A 166 7.39 7.49 -31.46
C LYS A 166 8.69 6.72 -31.68
N LEU A 167 9.29 6.19 -30.61
CA LEU A 167 10.56 5.49 -30.68
C LEU A 167 10.43 4.04 -31.14
N LEU A 168 9.28 3.42 -30.93
CA LEU A 168 8.96 2.04 -31.30
C LEU A 168 7.71 1.97 -32.22
N PRO A 169 7.76 2.58 -33.41
CA PRO A 169 6.57 2.76 -34.25
C PRO A 169 6.00 1.46 -34.84
N GLN A 170 6.72 0.35 -34.74
CA GLN A 170 6.29 -0.96 -35.22
C GLN A 170 5.85 -1.89 -34.09
N ALA A 171 6.06 -1.49 -32.81
CA ALA A 171 5.60 -2.27 -31.68
C ALA A 171 4.13 -1.99 -31.37
N GLU A 172 3.40 -3.00 -30.96
CA GLU A 172 2.06 -2.86 -30.39
C GLU A 172 2.17 -2.62 -28.89
N LEU A 173 1.91 -1.40 -28.42
CA LEU A 173 1.90 -1.04 -27.00
C LEU A 173 0.49 -1.18 -26.45
N VAL A 174 0.29 -2.05 -25.45
CA VAL A 174 -1.02 -2.35 -24.85
C VAL A 174 -1.00 -2.18 -23.33
N ASP A 175 -2.13 -1.84 -22.74
CA ASP A 175 -2.27 -1.86 -21.27
C ASP A 175 -2.25 -3.30 -20.75
N ALA A 176 -1.32 -3.58 -19.85
CA ALA A 176 -1.20 -4.86 -19.17
C ALA A 176 -1.21 -4.72 -17.63
N SER A 177 -1.59 -3.55 -17.13
CA SER A 177 -1.57 -3.23 -15.70
C SER A 177 -2.39 -4.21 -14.86
N HIS A 178 -3.53 -4.68 -15.40
CA HIS A 178 -4.42 -5.63 -14.73
C HIS A 178 -3.72 -6.96 -14.42
N ILE A 179 -2.76 -7.41 -15.24
CA ILE A 179 -2.08 -8.69 -15.03
C ILE A 179 -1.32 -8.70 -13.70
N LEU A 180 -0.51 -7.67 -13.45
CA LEU A 180 0.24 -7.60 -12.19
C LEU A 180 -0.67 -7.29 -10.99
N GLN A 181 -1.76 -6.56 -11.21
CA GLN A 181 -2.76 -6.36 -10.18
C GLN A 181 -3.39 -7.68 -9.73
N ASP A 182 -3.83 -8.51 -10.67
CA ASP A 182 -4.42 -9.82 -10.38
C ASP A 182 -3.39 -10.74 -9.69
N MET A 183 -2.13 -10.66 -10.11
CA MET A 183 -1.05 -11.41 -9.48
C MET A 183 -0.80 -11.00 -8.02
N ARG A 184 -1.03 -9.72 -7.66
CA ARG A 184 -0.81 -9.19 -6.31
C ARG A 184 -1.97 -9.45 -5.34
N MET A 185 -3.17 -9.79 -5.84
CA MET A 185 -4.33 -10.02 -4.97
C MET A 185 -4.07 -11.08 -3.91
N VAL A 186 -3.57 -12.25 -4.31
CA VAL A 186 -3.28 -13.36 -3.41
C VAL A 186 -1.80 -13.36 -3.04
N LYS A 187 -1.50 -13.12 -1.77
CA LYS A 187 -0.14 -13.08 -1.21
C LYS A 187 0.36 -14.49 -0.94
N SER A 188 1.63 -14.73 -1.18
CA SER A 188 2.31 -15.94 -0.72
C SER A 188 2.57 -15.89 0.79
N GLU A 189 2.86 -17.04 1.42
CA GLU A 189 3.25 -17.05 2.83
C GLU A 189 4.54 -16.25 3.09
N ALA A 190 5.45 -16.15 2.12
CA ALA A 190 6.64 -15.31 2.25
C ALA A 190 6.28 -13.80 2.30
N GLU A 191 5.29 -13.37 1.53
CA GLU A 191 4.75 -12.00 1.61
C GLU A 191 4.00 -11.76 2.92
N ILE A 192 3.19 -12.73 3.35
CA ILE A 192 2.42 -12.65 4.58
C ILE A 192 3.35 -12.57 5.80
N GLU A 193 4.50 -13.24 5.78
CA GLU A 193 5.48 -13.13 6.88
C GLU A 193 6.06 -11.70 6.99
N ILE A 194 6.30 -11.02 5.88
CA ILE A 194 6.69 -9.60 5.90
C ILE A 194 5.54 -8.74 6.46
N LEU A 195 4.31 -9.01 6.06
CA LEU A 195 3.12 -8.32 6.57
C LEU A 195 2.90 -8.57 8.08
N ARG A 196 3.22 -9.76 8.59
CA ARG A 196 3.24 -10.01 10.05
C ARG A 196 4.28 -9.14 10.76
N GLY A 197 5.43 -8.92 10.14
CA GLY A 197 6.43 -7.96 10.61
C GLY A 197 5.88 -6.54 10.67
N ALA A 198 5.22 -6.09 9.61
CA ALA A 198 4.55 -4.79 9.56
C ALA A 198 3.47 -4.67 10.66
N GLY A 199 2.64 -5.71 10.84
CA GLY A 199 1.59 -5.75 11.86
C GLY A 199 2.13 -5.63 13.29
N LYS A 200 3.23 -6.33 13.60
CA LYS A 200 3.90 -6.21 14.91
C LYS A 200 4.41 -4.79 15.17
N ILE A 201 4.88 -4.08 14.15
CA ILE A 201 5.32 -2.69 14.27
C ILE A 201 4.11 -1.78 14.44
N ALA A 202 3.04 -1.97 13.64
CA ALA A 202 1.79 -1.21 13.73
C ALA A 202 1.20 -1.27 15.14
N ARG A 203 1.19 -2.45 15.77
CA ARG A 203 0.75 -2.61 17.16
C ARG A 203 1.54 -1.73 18.12
N LYS A 204 2.86 -1.71 18.02
CA LYS A 204 3.70 -0.84 18.86
C LYS A 204 3.44 0.65 18.62
N VAL A 205 3.08 1.03 17.40
CA VAL A 205 2.70 2.42 17.08
C VAL A 205 1.40 2.81 17.76
N VAL A 206 0.41 1.91 17.76
CA VAL A 206 -0.85 2.12 18.52
C VAL A 206 -0.56 2.27 20.02
N ASP A 207 0.28 1.38 20.57
CA ASP A 207 0.67 1.45 21.99
C ASP A 207 1.40 2.77 22.29
N ALA A 208 2.30 3.25 21.41
CA ALA A 208 3.00 4.52 21.55
C ALA A 208 2.05 5.73 21.52
N MET A 209 1.02 5.71 20.64
CA MET A 209 -0.03 6.72 20.64
C MET A 209 -0.77 6.72 21.99
N ILE A 210 -1.20 5.56 22.45
CA ILE A 210 -1.88 5.42 23.74
C ILE A 210 -1.01 5.95 24.88
N GLU A 211 0.27 5.64 24.90
CA GLU A 211 1.19 6.06 25.97
C GLU A 211 1.46 7.56 25.95
N SER A 212 1.70 8.12 24.77
CA SER A 212 2.11 9.53 24.62
C SER A 212 0.95 10.54 24.69
N ALA A 213 -0.27 10.14 24.29
CA ALA A 213 -1.44 11.00 24.28
C ALA A 213 -1.88 11.36 25.71
N ARG A 214 -1.84 12.64 26.05
CA ARG A 214 -2.33 13.20 27.32
C ARG A 214 -2.54 14.72 27.25
N PRO A 215 -3.43 15.29 28.06
CA PRO A 215 -3.61 16.73 28.11
C PRO A 215 -2.29 17.49 28.31
N GLY A 216 -2.12 18.59 27.59
CA GLY A 216 -0.93 19.44 27.59
C GLY A 216 0.17 19.03 26.61
N VAL A 217 0.12 17.82 26.02
CA VAL A 217 1.07 17.39 24.98
C VAL A 217 0.59 17.89 23.62
N PRO A 218 1.44 18.50 22.79
CA PRO A 218 1.06 18.87 21.42
C PRO A 218 0.70 17.67 20.56
N GLU A 219 -0.29 17.81 19.68
CA GLU A 219 -0.64 16.80 18.65
C GLU A 219 0.60 16.28 17.92
N ALA A 220 1.44 17.20 17.45
CA ALA A 220 2.67 16.88 16.72
C ALA A 220 3.65 16.04 17.54
N ALA A 221 3.67 16.17 18.86
CA ALA A 221 4.55 15.37 19.71
C ALA A 221 4.07 13.91 19.81
N VAL A 222 2.75 13.68 19.88
CA VAL A 222 2.18 12.32 19.82
C VAL A 222 2.49 11.67 18.47
N TYR A 223 2.23 12.39 17.40
CA TYR A 223 2.52 11.91 16.04
C TYR A 223 4.01 11.61 15.84
N ALA A 224 4.89 12.47 16.32
CA ALA A 224 6.34 12.27 16.24
C ALA A 224 6.78 11.01 17.00
N GLU A 225 6.15 10.70 18.14
CA GLU A 225 6.43 9.48 18.90
C GLU A 225 5.97 8.21 18.15
N MET A 226 4.83 8.29 17.45
CA MET A 226 4.36 7.21 16.57
C MET A 226 5.35 6.96 15.43
N ILE A 227 5.81 8.01 14.74
CA ILE A 227 6.85 7.93 13.69
C ILE A 227 8.15 7.36 14.26
N ARG A 228 8.63 7.88 15.39
CA ARG A 228 9.84 7.40 16.06
C ARG A 228 9.74 5.90 16.35
N THR A 229 8.60 5.48 16.88
CA THR A 229 8.35 4.08 17.23
C THR A 229 8.35 3.19 16.00
N MET A 230 7.70 3.61 14.92
CA MET A 230 7.72 2.87 13.65
C MET A 230 9.15 2.67 13.13
N ILE A 231 9.91 3.76 13.01
CA ILE A 231 11.28 3.71 12.46
C ILE A 231 12.23 2.94 13.41
N ALA A 232 12.15 3.17 14.71
CA ALA A 232 12.99 2.50 15.71
C ALA A 232 12.78 0.98 15.78
N ASN A 233 11.65 0.48 15.27
CA ASN A 233 11.34 -0.94 15.19
C ASN A 233 11.56 -1.54 13.78
N GLY A 234 12.23 -0.83 12.88
CA GLY A 234 12.58 -1.30 11.54
C GLY A 234 11.52 -1.01 10.47
N GLY A 235 10.50 -0.22 10.79
CA GLY A 235 9.57 0.31 9.80
C GLY A 235 10.27 1.28 8.82
N GLU A 236 9.71 1.41 7.65
CA GLU A 236 10.21 2.29 6.60
C GLU A 236 9.42 3.61 6.60
N PRO A 237 10.02 4.74 6.18
CA PRO A 237 9.29 5.99 5.98
C PRO A 237 8.06 5.77 5.10
N ASN A 238 6.94 6.33 5.52
CA ASN A 238 5.68 6.29 4.79
C ASN A 238 5.04 7.68 4.84
N ILE A 239 4.37 8.08 3.76
CA ILE A 239 3.80 9.42 3.63
C ILE A 239 2.29 9.47 3.93
N PHE A 240 1.63 8.32 3.96
CA PHE A 240 0.20 8.25 4.21
C PHE A 240 -0.08 7.77 5.64
N ASN A 241 -0.24 8.72 6.55
CA ASN A 241 -0.63 8.52 7.94
C ASN A 241 -1.56 9.64 8.34
N LEU A 242 -2.81 9.32 8.61
CA LEU A 242 -3.82 10.29 9.01
C LEU A 242 -3.85 10.42 10.52
N PHE A 243 -4.02 11.63 11.00
CA PHE A 243 -4.08 11.93 12.44
C PHE A 243 -4.86 13.21 12.66
N THR A 244 -5.84 13.18 13.53
CA THR A 244 -6.53 14.39 13.98
C THR A 244 -6.93 14.30 15.44
N SER A 245 -7.18 15.45 16.06
CA SER A 245 -7.74 15.51 17.40
C SER A 245 -8.62 16.74 17.58
N GLY A 246 -9.53 16.69 18.52
CA GLY A 246 -10.34 17.84 18.88
C GLY A 246 -11.39 17.53 19.96
N PRO A 247 -12.02 18.57 20.52
CA PRO A 247 -12.99 18.43 21.59
C PRO A 247 -14.29 17.77 21.07
N VAL A 248 -14.74 16.73 21.76
CA VAL A 248 -16.00 16.04 21.44
C VAL A 248 -17.22 16.93 21.68
N GLU A 249 -17.19 17.77 22.70
CA GLU A 249 -18.33 18.61 23.04
C GLU A 249 -18.59 19.74 22.02
N HIS A 250 -17.52 20.30 21.50
CA HIS A 250 -17.59 21.38 20.51
C HIS A 250 -16.64 21.09 19.35
N PRO A 251 -16.94 20.06 18.54
CA PRO A 251 -16.07 19.70 17.45
C PRO A 251 -15.95 20.85 16.46
N LYS A 252 -14.72 21.11 16.04
CA LYS A 252 -14.40 22.15 15.05
C LYS A 252 -14.18 21.56 13.67
N ASN A 253 -13.95 20.25 13.63
CA ASN A 253 -13.65 19.47 12.44
C ASN A 253 -14.36 18.12 12.51
N GLU A 254 -14.40 17.40 11.44
CA GLU A 254 -14.83 16.00 11.41
C GLU A 254 -13.79 15.14 12.13
N LEU A 255 -14.05 14.81 13.40
CA LEU A 255 -13.11 14.07 14.25
C LEU A 255 -13.05 12.58 13.96
N TRP A 256 -13.99 12.06 13.21
CA TRP A 256 -14.09 10.63 12.90
C TRP A 256 -13.67 10.31 11.44
N HIS A 257 -13.57 11.36 10.63
CA HIS A 257 -13.16 11.21 9.23
C HIS A 257 -11.95 12.08 8.93
N MET A 258 -10.86 11.46 8.66
CA MET A 258 -9.56 12.12 8.55
C MET A 258 -9.08 12.16 7.12
N LEU A 259 -9.60 13.09 6.36
CA LEU A 259 -9.04 13.38 5.04
C LEU A 259 -7.73 14.19 5.09
N HIS A 260 -7.29 14.57 6.30
CA HIS A 260 -6.26 15.57 6.48
C HIS A 260 -5.19 15.09 7.48
N GLY A 261 -4.36 14.19 7.10
CA GLY A 261 -3.21 13.79 7.90
C GLY A 261 -1.96 14.59 7.54
N CYS A 262 -0.87 13.91 7.50
CA CYS A 262 0.43 14.48 7.11
C CYS A 262 0.48 15.06 5.69
N GLU A 263 -0.51 14.82 4.87
CA GLU A 263 -0.58 15.34 3.50
C GLU A 263 -1.03 16.81 3.44
N GLN A 264 -1.65 17.30 4.49
CA GLN A 264 -2.06 18.69 4.57
C GLN A 264 -1.40 19.37 5.77
N PRO A 265 -0.95 20.63 5.65
CA PRO A 265 -0.24 21.32 6.72
C PRO A 265 -1.18 21.80 7.83
N ILE A 266 -2.27 21.10 8.08
CA ILE A 266 -3.28 21.43 9.07
C ILE A 266 -3.10 20.59 10.34
N THR A 267 -2.85 19.30 10.19
CA THR A 267 -2.65 18.36 11.30
C THR A 267 -1.53 17.38 10.97
N PRO A 268 -0.78 16.87 11.95
CA PRO A 268 -0.80 17.30 13.36
C PRO A 268 -0.20 18.70 13.56
N THR A 269 -0.77 19.46 14.48
CA THR A 269 -0.34 20.82 14.80
C THR A 269 0.42 20.89 16.14
N MET A 270 0.89 22.08 16.50
CA MET A 270 1.43 22.35 17.85
C MET A 270 0.33 22.62 18.90
N ARG A 271 -0.95 22.42 18.56
CA ARG A 271 -2.06 22.56 19.51
C ARG A 271 -1.85 21.57 20.67
N PRO A 272 -1.87 22.04 21.92
CA PRO A 272 -1.88 21.15 23.07
C PRO A 272 -3.19 20.37 23.10
N LEU A 273 -3.11 19.07 23.34
CA LEU A 273 -4.27 18.23 23.61
C LEU A 273 -4.94 18.67 24.90
N GLU A 274 -6.25 18.57 24.96
CA GLU A 274 -7.06 18.99 26.11
C GLU A 274 -7.92 17.83 26.62
N THR A 275 -8.34 17.94 27.89
CA THR A 275 -9.35 17.02 28.44
C THR A 275 -10.66 17.20 27.68
N GLY A 276 -11.24 16.11 27.18
CA GLY A 276 -12.43 16.12 26.32
C GLY A 276 -12.11 15.93 24.84
N ASP A 277 -10.83 15.93 24.48
CA ASP A 277 -10.43 15.61 23.10
C ASP A 277 -10.60 14.14 22.78
N LEU A 278 -11.02 13.89 21.55
CA LEU A 278 -10.89 12.61 20.88
C LEU A 278 -9.73 12.70 19.88
N ILE A 279 -8.87 11.72 19.89
CA ILE A 279 -7.82 11.51 18.89
C ILE A 279 -8.26 10.34 18.03
N VAL A 280 -8.19 10.49 16.71
CA VAL A 280 -8.40 9.40 15.76
C VAL A 280 -7.23 9.36 14.77
N THR A 281 -6.88 8.17 14.32
CA THR A 281 -5.79 7.96 13.37
C THR A 281 -6.08 6.80 12.44
N GLU A 282 -5.68 6.93 11.18
CA GLU A 282 -5.43 5.84 10.26
C GLU A 282 -3.91 5.79 10.03
N TRP A 283 -3.29 4.69 10.42
CA TRP A 283 -1.85 4.57 10.41
C TRP A 283 -1.37 3.48 9.47
N HIS A 284 -0.52 3.84 8.54
CA HIS A 284 0.08 2.91 7.61
C HIS A 284 1.50 2.58 8.04
N THR A 285 1.78 1.31 8.24
CA THR A 285 3.12 0.81 8.56
C THR A 285 3.71 0.13 7.35
N LYS A 286 4.88 0.61 6.92
CA LYS A 286 5.66 0.01 5.83
C LYS A 286 6.84 -0.78 6.41
N TYR A 287 6.99 -2.02 5.97
CA TYR A 287 8.09 -2.91 6.36
C TYR A 287 8.43 -3.86 5.22
N GLY A 288 9.72 -3.96 4.85
CA GLY A 288 10.14 -4.77 3.71
C GLY A 288 9.46 -4.37 2.39
N GLY A 289 9.01 -3.12 2.25
CA GLY A 289 8.27 -2.60 1.12
C GLY A 289 6.79 -2.97 1.08
N TYR A 290 6.30 -3.73 2.07
CA TYR A 290 4.89 -4.07 2.24
C TYR A 290 4.23 -3.15 3.26
N ARG A 291 2.94 -2.94 3.11
CA ARG A 291 2.15 -2.04 3.96
C ARG A 291 0.98 -2.77 4.58
N CYS A 292 0.74 -2.47 5.83
CA CYS A 292 -0.52 -2.73 6.51
C CYS A 292 -1.03 -1.42 7.13
N HIS A 293 -2.31 -1.32 7.42
CA HIS A 293 -2.83 -0.20 8.17
C HIS A 293 -3.59 -0.62 9.42
N THR A 294 -3.73 0.31 10.34
CA THR A 294 -4.61 0.21 11.49
C THR A 294 -5.25 1.56 11.77
N GLU A 295 -6.45 1.52 12.28
CA GLU A 295 -7.17 2.69 12.77
C GLU A 295 -7.39 2.54 14.25
N PHE A 296 -7.33 3.66 14.97
CA PHE A 296 -7.55 3.65 16.41
C PHE A 296 -8.01 5.00 16.93
N SER A 297 -8.79 4.97 18.00
CA SER A 297 -9.31 6.16 18.67
C SER A 297 -8.94 6.17 20.15
N VAL A 298 -8.56 7.36 20.67
CA VAL A 298 -8.25 7.58 22.09
C VAL A 298 -9.01 8.80 22.60
N TYR A 299 -9.74 8.66 23.69
CA TYR A 299 -10.41 9.77 24.35
C TYR A 299 -9.61 10.28 25.55
N LEU A 300 -9.41 11.59 25.63
CA LEU A 300 -8.72 12.23 26.74
C LEU A 300 -9.72 12.72 27.76
N GLY A 301 -9.97 11.90 28.77
CA GLY A 301 -10.88 12.20 29.86
C GLY A 301 -11.22 10.96 30.68
N LYS A 302 -11.63 11.18 31.93
CA LYS A 302 -11.98 10.07 32.84
C LYS A 302 -13.25 9.34 32.47
N LYS A 303 -14.15 10.02 31.76
CA LYS A 303 -15.47 9.48 31.39
C LYS A 303 -15.89 9.99 30.02
N ALA A 304 -15.83 9.12 29.04
CA ALA A 304 -16.33 9.42 27.71
C ALA A 304 -17.86 9.52 27.66
N PRO A 305 -18.43 10.29 26.74
CA PRO A 305 -19.87 10.26 26.46
C PRO A 305 -20.39 8.85 26.19
N LYS A 306 -21.62 8.58 26.62
CA LYS A 306 -22.24 7.25 26.42
C LYS A 306 -22.38 6.90 24.94
N GLU A 307 -22.71 7.89 24.12
CA GLU A 307 -22.88 7.76 22.69
C GLU A 307 -21.57 7.36 22.02
N LEU A 308 -20.45 7.97 22.41
CA LEU A 308 -19.13 7.61 21.91
C LEU A 308 -18.74 6.18 22.30
N LEU A 309 -19.03 5.76 23.54
CA LEU A 309 -18.82 4.39 23.98
C LEU A 309 -19.70 3.41 23.19
N ASN A 310 -20.95 3.78 22.87
CA ASN A 310 -21.83 2.96 22.05
C ASN A 310 -21.29 2.79 20.64
N ILE A 311 -20.83 3.87 20.01
CA ILE A 311 -20.20 3.82 18.67
C ILE A 311 -19.01 2.86 18.70
N TRP A 312 -18.11 3.02 19.68
CA TRP A 312 -16.94 2.13 19.82
C TRP A 312 -17.32 0.66 19.98
N ASN A 313 -18.29 0.36 20.85
CA ASN A 313 -18.73 -1.02 21.05
C ASN A 313 -19.26 -1.64 19.76
N VAL A 314 -20.03 -0.88 18.97
CA VAL A 314 -20.50 -1.34 17.67
C VAL A 314 -19.35 -1.49 16.67
N SER A 315 -18.34 -0.62 16.72
CA SER A 315 -17.12 -0.77 15.90
C SER A 315 -16.40 -2.08 16.24
N VAL A 316 -16.32 -2.44 17.52
CA VAL A 316 -15.76 -3.74 17.97
C VAL A 316 -16.60 -4.91 17.46
N GLU A 317 -17.95 -4.81 17.48
CA GLU A 317 -18.82 -5.84 16.90
C GLU A 317 -18.59 -6.01 15.39
N CYS A 318 -18.38 -4.93 14.64
CA CYS A 318 -18.04 -4.96 13.22
C CYS A 318 -16.66 -5.59 12.99
N LEU A 319 -15.66 -5.29 13.85
CA LEU A 319 -14.32 -5.88 13.78
C LEU A 319 -14.39 -7.41 14.03
N GLU A 320 -15.13 -7.85 15.04
CA GLU A 320 -15.30 -9.29 15.29
C GLU A 320 -16.07 -9.98 14.15
N ALA A 321 -17.07 -9.30 13.57
CA ALA A 321 -17.78 -9.80 12.39
C ALA A 321 -16.84 -9.98 11.19
N SER A 322 -15.89 -9.05 11.00
CA SER A 322 -14.89 -9.11 9.91
C SER A 322 -14.06 -10.38 9.98
N LYS A 323 -13.69 -10.85 11.18
CA LYS A 323 -12.90 -12.08 11.37
C LYS A 323 -13.61 -13.34 10.86
N GLY A 324 -14.94 -13.36 10.91
CA GLY A 324 -15.76 -14.46 10.39
C GLY A 324 -16.25 -14.25 8.95
N ALA A 325 -16.16 -13.02 8.45
CA ALA A 325 -16.58 -12.64 7.12
C ALA A 325 -15.46 -12.82 6.07
N LEU A 326 -14.23 -12.42 6.42
CA LEU A 326 -13.07 -12.48 5.53
C LEU A 326 -12.45 -13.89 5.51
N VAL A 327 -13.22 -14.85 5.01
CA VAL A 327 -12.83 -16.26 4.90
C VAL A 327 -12.95 -16.75 3.46
N ALA A 328 -12.09 -17.68 3.08
CA ALA A 328 -12.05 -18.22 1.72
C ALA A 328 -13.41 -18.85 1.33
N GLY A 329 -13.81 -18.61 0.09
CA GLY A 329 -15.05 -19.15 -0.48
C GLY A 329 -16.28 -18.24 -0.36
N LYS A 330 -16.24 -17.18 0.47
CA LYS A 330 -17.30 -16.16 0.48
C LYS A 330 -17.08 -15.14 -0.64
N THR A 331 -18.16 -14.59 -1.13
CA THR A 331 -18.09 -13.42 -2.02
C THR A 331 -17.83 -12.15 -1.22
N ILE A 332 -17.29 -11.11 -1.89
CA ILE A 332 -17.12 -9.79 -1.29
C ILE A 332 -18.45 -9.25 -0.77
N ARG A 333 -19.56 -9.46 -1.50
CA ARG A 333 -20.92 -9.07 -1.09
C ARG A 333 -21.29 -9.69 0.24
N GLU A 334 -21.19 -11.02 0.36
CA GLU A 334 -21.52 -11.74 1.60
C GLU A 334 -20.66 -11.25 2.77
N ALA A 335 -19.38 -11.00 2.53
CA ALA A 335 -18.49 -10.48 3.55
C ALA A 335 -18.93 -9.09 4.04
N LEU A 336 -19.23 -8.17 3.12
CA LEU A 336 -19.69 -6.81 3.46
C LEU A 336 -21.03 -6.82 4.22
N GLU A 337 -21.98 -7.65 3.80
CA GLU A 337 -23.26 -7.78 4.51
C GLU A 337 -23.08 -8.22 5.96
N ILE A 338 -22.15 -9.16 6.20
CA ILE A 338 -21.83 -9.62 7.55
C ILE A 338 -21.18 -8.50 8.37
N ILE A 339 -20.19 -7.79 7.79
CA ILE A 339 -19.42 -6.72 8.46
C ILE A 339 -20.34 -5.55 8.83
N ARG A 340 -21.24 -5.15 7.95
CA ARG A 340 -22.12 -3.97 8.11
C ARG A 340 -23.31 -4.21 9.03
N LYS A 341 -23.67 -5.46 9.27
CA LYS A 341 -24.87 -5.84 10.04
C LYS A 341 -24.92 -5.23 11.46
N PRO A 342 -23.85 -5.22 12.29
CA PRO A 342 -23.89 -4.60 13.61
C PRO A 342 -24.22 -3.11 13.56
N ALA A 343 -23.55 -2.34 12.69
CA ALA A 343 -23.78 -0.90 12.55
C ALA A 343 -25.19 -0.60 12.06
N ALA A 344 -25.68 -1.31 11.03
CA ALA A 344 -27.04 -1.17 10.53
C ALA A 344 -28.10 -1.49 11.62
N LYS A 345 -27.88 -2.56 12.42
CA LYS A 345 -28.76 -2.92 13.53
C LYS A 345 -28.81 -1.85 14.63
N ALA A 346 -27.66 -1.20 14.90
CA ALA A 346 -27.57 -0.11 15.87
C ALA A 346 -28.10 1.23 15.33
N GLY A 347 -28.36 1.30 14.02
CA GLY A 347 -28.77 2.53 13.34
C GLY A 347 -27.67 3.60 13.34
N LEU A 348 -26.41 3.14 13.28
CA LEU A 348 -25.25 4.04 13.12
C LEU A 348 -24.97 4.29 11.65
N ASP A 349 -24.45 5.47 11.37
CA ASP A 349 -23.97 5.85 10.07
C ASP A 349 -22.48 5.52 9.95
N TRP A 350 -21.95 5.51 8.72
CA TRP A 350 -20.53 5.31 8.44
C TRP A 350 -20.07 6.09 7.22
N VAL A 351 -18.84 6.49 7.22
CA VAL A 351 -18.14 6.95 6.01
C VAL A 351 -17.47 5.78 5.32
N GLU A 352 -16.69 5.03 6.08
CA GLU A 352 -16.05 3.82 5.60
C GLU A 352 -16.46 2.64 6.48
N LEU A 353 -17.04 1.61 5.86
CA LEU A 353 -17.35 0.36 6.54
C LEU A 353 -17.22 -0.81 5.55
N GLY A 354 -16.01 -1.35 5.52
CA GLY A 354 -15.66 -2.42 4.60
C GLY A 354 -14.20 -2.76 4.69
N PHE A 355 -13.57 -3.03 3.53
CA PHE A 355 -12.17 -3.44 3.48
C PHE A 355 -11.54 -3.10 2.13
N HIS A 356 -10.23 -2.99 2.12
CA HIS A 356 -9.44 -2.87 0.90
C HIS A 356 -8.17 -3.72 0.98
N ALA A 357 -7.73 -4.23 -0.18
CA ALA A 357 -6.49 -4.99 -0.24
C ALA A 357 -5.28 -4.09 -0.02
N MET A 358 -4.25 -4.66 0.54
CA MET A 358 -2.95 -4.04 0.74
C MET A 358 -1.81 -5.04 0.52
N GLY A 359 -0.64 -4.51 0.23
CA GLY A 359 0.58 -5.29 0.01
C GLY A 359 1.71 -4.37 -0.34
N THR A 360 2.17 -4.40 -1.60
CA THR A 360 3.20 -3.47 -2.09
C THR A 360 2.67 -2.05 -2.33
N ALA A 361 1.35 -1.88 -2.38
CA ALA A 361 0.66 -0.59 -2.36
C ALA A 361 -0.38 -0.54 -1.23
N SER A 362 -0.92 0.65 -0.98
CA SER A 362 -2.01 0.90 -0.03
C SER A 362 -2.87 2.07 -0.55
N PRO A 363 -4.11 1.82 -0.93
CA PRO A 363 -4.75 0.51 -1.09
C PRO A 363 -4.31 -0.25 -2.35
N GLU A 364 -4.66 -1.53 -2.43
CA GLU A 364 -4.62 -2.35 -3.64
C GLU A 364 -6.04 -2.82 -4.03
N PHE A 365 -6.15 -3.41 -5.20
CA PHE A 365 -7.41 -4.04 -5.63
C PHE A 365 -7.65 -5.38 -4.89
N PRO A 366 -8.86 -5.72 -4.46
CA PRO A 366 -10.09 -4.91 -4.51
C PRO A 366 -10.22 -3.91 -3.34
N THR A 367 -11.00 -2.83 -3.54
CA THR A 367 -11.29 -1.81 -2.54
C THR A 367 -12.81 -1.64 -2.43
N VAL A 368 -13.37 -1.89 -1.23
CA VAL A 368 -14.81 -1.92 -0.99
C VAL A 368 -15.19 -1.32 0.38
N VAL A 369 -14.63 -0.18 0.70
CA VAL A 369 -14.81 0.48 2.01
C VAL A 369 -16.03 1.39 2.06
N TYR A 370 -16.37 2.06 0.97
CA TYR A 370 -17.44 3.06 0.95
C TYR A 370 -18.84 2.44 0.90
N ALA A 371 -19.81 3.19 1.41
CA ALA A 371 -21.19 2.72 1.54
C ALA A 371 -21.85 2.40 0.20
N GLU A 372 -21.73 3.32 -0.78
CA GLU A 372 -22.36 3.19 -2.10
C GLU A 372 -21.52 3.89 -3.19
N GLY A 373 -21.62 3.41 -4.42
CA GLY A 373 -21.23 4.12 -5.63
C GLY A 373 -19.73 4.34 -5.86
N TYR A 374 -18.88 3.95 -4.93
CA TYR A 374 -17.45 4.06 -5.13
C TYR A 374 -16.93 2.86 -5.91
N GLY A 375 -16.33 3.20 -7.01
CA GLY A 375 -15.84 2.21 -7.95
C GLY A 375 -16.95 1.68 -8.87
N SER A 376 -16.57 1.29 -10.05
CA SER A 376 -17.47 0.57 -10.93
C SER A 376 -17.74 -0.82 -10.31
N ASN A 377 -18.95 -1.31 -10.45
CA ASN A 377 -19.29 -2.70 -10.14
C ASN A 377 -18.43 -3.69 -10.94
N THR A 378 -17.67 -3.19 -11.89
CA THR A 378 -16.78 -3.96 -12.77
C THR A 378 -15.48 -3.20 -12.95
N LEU A 379 -14.36 -3.82 -12.61
CA LEU A 379 -13.03 -3.30 -12.82
C LEU A 379 -12.16 -4.39 -13.46
N ASN A 380 -11.50 -4.08 -14.57
CA ASN A 380 -10.73 -5.05 -15.36
C ASN A 380 -11.50 -6.34 -15.69
N GLY A 381 -12.80 -6.23 -15.97
CA GLY A 381 -13.68 -7.37 -16.24
C GLY A 381 -14.19 -8.12 -15.00
N HIS A 382 -13.72 -7.77 -13.81
CA HIS A 382 -14.22 -8.36 -12.56
C HIS A 382 -15.48 -7.63 -12.08
N ARG A 383 -16.51 -8.38 -11.76
CA ARG A 383 -17.64 -7.89 -10.98
C ARG A 383 -17.26 -7.96 -9.50
N ILE A 384 -16.76 -6.84 -8.97
CA ILE A 384 -16.08 -6.79 -7.66
C ILE A 384 -16.90 -7.44 -6.56
N MET A 385 -18.18 -7.16 -6.48
CA MET A 385 -19.07 -7.70 -5.43
C MET A 385 -19.27 -9.21 -5.53
N ASP A 386 -19.10 -9.80 -6.69
CA ASP A 386 -19.27 -11.22 -6.94
C ASP A 386 -17.93 -11.99 -6.89
N MET A 387 -16.82 -11.29 -6.68
CA MET A 387 -15.52 -11.94 -6.50
C MET A 387 -15.50 -12.78 -5.24
N VAL A 388 -14.92 -13.97 -5.36
CA VAL A 388 -14.74 -14.91 -4.25
C VAL A 388 -13.45 -14.60 -3.52
N LEU A 389 -13.49 -14.54 -2.22
CA LEU A 389 -12.31 -14.40 -1.36
C LEU A 389 -11.48 -15.68 -1.41
N GLU A 390 -10.20 -15.53 -1.69
CA GLU A 390 -9.24 -16.64 -1.76
C GLU A 390 -8.28 -16.58 -0.56
N GLU A 391 -7.84 -17.74 -0.10
CA GLU A 391 -6.83 -17.81 0.95
C GLU A 391 -5.55 -17.08 0.54
N GLY A 392 -5.01 -16.27 1.44
CA GLY A 392 -3.85 -15.42 1.18
C GLY A 392 -4.19 -14.02 0.67
N MET A 393 -5.44 -13.69 0.36
CA MET A 393 -5.82 -12.30 0.20
C MET A 393 -5.65 -11.55 1.52
N CYS A 394 -5.12 -10.32 1.47
CA CYS A 394 -4.82 -9.51 2.65
C CYS A 394 -5.56 -8.19 2.58
N PHE A 395 -6.27 -7.85 3.66
CA PHE A 395 -7.12 -6.68 3.73
C PHE A 395 -6.90 -5.88 5.02
N GLY A 396 -6.80 -4.55 4.88
CA GLY A 396 -7.15 -3.63 5.93
C GLY A 396 -8.66 -3.43 5.95
N ASN A 397 -9.28 -3.51 7.10
CA ASN A 397 -10.68 -3.16 7.22
C ASN A 397 -10.82 -1.76 7.83
N ASN A 398 -11.72 -0.96 7.30
CA ASN A 398 -12.08 0.34 7.82
C ASN A 398 -13.41 0.24 8.54
N ILE A 399 -13.47 0.75 9.77
CA ILE A 399 -14.69 0.79 10.57
C ILE A 399 -14.83 2.20 11.14
N ASP A 400 -15.37 3.10 10.32
CA ASP A 400 -15.50 4.52 10.61
C ASP A 400 -16.96 4.85 10.88
N LEU A 401 -17.35 4.72 12.13
CA LEU A 401 -18.74 4.86 12.55
C LEU A 401 -18.99 6.18 13.28
N HIS A 402 -20.18 6.71 13.06
CA HIS A 402 -20.70 7.86 13.80
C HIS A 402 -22.21 7.73 14.04
N ASP A 403 -22.76 8.57 14.89
CA ASP A 403 -24.21 8.67 15.12
C ASP A 403 -24.67 10.09 14.78
N SER A 404 -25.24 10.28 13.60
CA SER A 404 -25.74 11.57 13.12
C SER A 404 -26.89 12.12 13.98
N ARG A 405 -27.57 11.27 14.76
CA ARG A 405 -28.61 11.67 15.73
C ARG A 405 -28.01 12.32 16.98
N TRP A 406 -26.74 12.02 17.28
CA TRP A 406 -26.00 12.63 18.38
C TRP A 406 -25.12 13.77 17.86
N LYS A 407 -24.05 13.47 17.12
CA LYS A 407 -23.11 14.44 16.53
C LYS A 407 -22.60 13.92 15.20
N PRO A 408 -22.93 14.57 14.06
CA PRO A 408 -22.57 14.05 12.74
C PRO A 408 -21.07 14.11 12.47
N ASP A 409 -20.34 14.96 13.20
CA ASP A 409 -18.92 15.26 13.05
C ASP A 409 -18.03 14.62 14.13
N VAL A 410 -18.59 13.67 14.90
CA VAL A 410 -17.85 12.90 15.92
C VAL A 410 -18.12 11.40 15.73
N GLY A 411 -17.05 10.64 15.58
CA GLY A 411 -17.11 9.21 15.44
C GLY A 411 -15.85 8.52 15.92
N THR A 412 -15.77 7.20 15.69
CA THR A 412 -14.58 6.40 16.03
C THR A 412 -14.07 5.67 14.81
N MET A 413 -12.77 5.50 14.76
CA MET A 413 -12.08 4.67 13.79
C MET A 413 -11.47 3.46 14.49
N LEU A 414 -11.66 2.28 13.93
CA LEU A 414 -11.10 1.02 14.43
C LEU A 414 -10.83 0.06 13.28
N SER A 415 -9.62 -0.46 13.18
CA SER A 415 -9.31 -1.49 12.19
C SER A 415 -8.28 -2.50 12.69
N ASP A 416 -8.19 -3.61 11.97
CA ASP A 416 -7.06 -4.54 12.02
C ASP A 416 -6.68 -4.92 10.59
N PHE A 417 -5.53 -5.51 10.41
CA PHE A 417 -5.06 -6.03 9.13
C PHE A 417 -5.22 -7.55 9.11
N MET A 418 -5.97 -8.05 8.13
CA MET A 418 -6.44 -9.44 8.12
C MET A 418 -5.98 -10.20 6.88
N VAL A 419 -5.58 -11.46 7.09
CA VAL A 419 -5.34 -12.43 6.02
C VAL A 419 -6.54 -13.35 5.91
N VAL A 420 -7.07 -13.51 4.72
CA VAL A 420 -8.14 -14.50 4.43
C VAL A 420 -7.59 -15.91 4.65
N ARG A 421 -8.29 -16.68 5.48
CA ARG A 421 -7.99 -18.08 5.76
C ARG A 421 -9.28 -18.94 5.60
N PRO A 422 -9.18 -20.28 5.57
CA PRO A 422 -10.35 -21.12 5.32
C PRO A 422 -11.48 -20.99 6.34
N ASN A 423 -11.18 -20.79 7.63
CA ASN A 423 -12.19 -20.85 8.69
C ASN A 423 -12.43 -19.51 9.41
N LYS A 424 -11.36 -18.74 9.59
CA LYS A 424 -11.37 -17.44 10.28
C LYS A 424 -10.20 -16.62 9.81
N ALA A 425 -10.40 -15.33 9.56
CA ALA A 425 -9.31 -14.44 9.19
C ALA A 425 -8.21 -14.38 10.27
N GLU A 426 -6.95 -14.33 9.82
CA GLU A 426 -5.80 -14.13 10.68
C GLU A 426 -5.57 -12.62 10.85
N CYS A 427 -5.69 -12.12 12.08
CA CYS A 427 -5.36 -10.72 12.41
C CYS A 427 -3.85 -10.58 12.60
N LEU A 428 -3.22 -9.60 11.94
CA LEU A 428 -1.78 -9.42 11.99
C LEU A 428 -1.32 -8.35 12.99
N ILE A 429 -2.20 -7.45 13.41
CA ILE A 429 -1.89 -6.35 14.34
C ILE A 429 -2.34 -6.71 15.75
N GLY A 430 -3.53 -7.23 15.90
CA GLY A 430 -4.17 -7.44 17.19
C GLY A 430 -4.51 -6.10 17.85
N THR A 431 -5.15 -5.21 17.09
CA THR A 431 -5.57 -3.88 17.54
C THR A 431 -6.42 -4.01 18.82
N PRO A 432 -6.16 -3.17 19.86
CA PRO A 432 -6.94 -3.23 21.09
C PRO A 432 -8.43 -2.96 20.83
N THR A 433 -9.29 -3.72 21.49
CA THR A 433 -10.74 -3.54 21.42
C THR A 433 -11.32 -2.83 22.64
N GLU A 434 -10.55 -2.68 23.70
CA GLU A 434 -10.93 -1.86 24.84
C GLU A 434 -10.87 -0.36 24.45
N PHE A 435 -11.93 0.40 24.78
CA PHE A 435 -11.91 1.83 24.51
C PHE A 435 -10.98 2.57 25.47
N VAL A 436 -9.97 3.21 24.93
CA VAL A 436 -8.96 3.90 25.72
C VAL A 436 -9.45 5.25 26.18
N GLN A 437 -9.54 5.44 27.50
CA GLN A 437 -9.85 6.68 28.18
C GLN A 437 -8.67 7.10 29.06
N LYS A 438 -8.17 8.31 28.89
CA LYS A 438 -7.01 8.82 29.63
C LYS A 438 -7.38 10.14 30.33
N GLY A 439 -7.40 10.12 31.63
CA GLY A 439 -7.70 11.29 32.45
C GLY A 439 -6.61 11.65 33.42
#